data_0f8b1054e5cc6f5fe12cdc021e1bcdab
#
_entry.id   0f8b1054e5cc6f5fe12cdc021e1bcdab
#
_cell.length_a   1.000
_cell.length_b   1.000
_cell.length_c   1.000
_cell.angle_alpha   90.00
_cell.angle_beta   90.00
_cell.angle_gamma   90.00
#
_symmetry.space_group_name_H-M   'P 1'
#
loop_
_entity.id
_entity.type
_entity.pdbx_description
1 polymer ?
#
loop_
_entity_poly.entity_id
_entity_poly.type
_entity_poly.pdbx_seq_one_letter_code
_entity_poly.pdbx_strand_id
1 'polypeptide(L)'
;SVDNTIAITDPVYPVYLDTNVMAGRTGTLQPDGRYTGVTYLPCNAENNFCPELPEKRVDLIYLCCPNNPTGTTLTREQLKKWVDYALENDSIILFDAAYNAYITEDDVPRSIFEIPGAKECAIEFRSFSKTAGFTGTRCGYIVLPKTVTGKTAEGKRQALNPLWNRRHTTKFNGTAYIVQRGAEAVFSPEGQQQVKEMIGYYMENARIIREGLQAIGVKAFGGVNAPYIWLQTPDNMPSWDFFDKLLNDVHIVGTPGAGFGPCGEGYFRLTSFGNREKTIEAVERIRNNLKF
;
A
#
# COMPACT_ATOMS: atom_id res chain seq x y z
N SER A 1 -9.16 21.77 1.63
CA SER A 1 -8.37 22.95 1.26
C SER A 1 -7.06 22.55 0.61
N VAL A 2 -6.47 23.42 -0.19
CA VAL A 2 -5.10 23.25 -0.70
C VAL A 2 -4.06 23.40 0.43
N ASP A 3 -4.45 24.02 1.52
CA ASP A 3 -3.59 24.23 2.71
C ASP A 3 -3.57 23.03 3.67
N ASN A 4 -4.32 21.97 3.37
CA ASN A 4 -4.29 20.78 4.19
C ASN A 4 -2.92 20.09 4.10
N THR A 5 -2.35 19.84 5.27
CA THR A 5 -1.09 19.12 5.41
C THR A 5 -1.29 17.61 5.27
N ILE A 6 -0.31 16.93 4.68
CA ILE A 6 -0.39 15.49 4.44
C ILE A 6 0.81 14.76 5.03
N ALA A 7 0.60 13.54 5.51
CA ALA A 7 1.66 12.60 5.85
C ALA A 7 1.52 11.33 5.01
N ILE A 8 2.63 10.87 4.47
CA ILE A 8 2.76 9.61 3.73
C ILE A 8 3.93 8.80 4.28
N THR A 9 3.84 7.49 4.22
CA THR A 9 5.00 6.63 4.48
C THR A 9 6.04 6.78 3.37
N ASP A 10 7.30 6.53 3.67
CA ASP A 10 8.39 6.52 2.69
C ASP A 10 9.25 5.27 2.95
N PRO A 11 9.31 4.29 2.07
CA PRO A 11 8.68 4.25 0.73
C PRO A 11 7.17 4.03 0.75
N VAL A 12 6.52 4.44 -0.35
CA VAL A 12 5.06 4.35 -0.50
C VAL A 12 4.63 4.16 -1.96
N TYR A 13 3.38 3.75 -2.18
CA TYR A 13 2.76 3.76 -3.50
C TYR A 13 2.72 5.19 -4.06
N PRO A 14 3.41 5.50 -5.19
CA PRO A 14 3.66 6.88 -5.64
C PRO A 14 2.41 7.71 -5.87
N VAL A 15 1.29 7.07 -6.20
CA VAL A 15 0.01 7.75 -6.51
C VAL A 15 -0.50 8.58 -5.34
N TYR A 16 -0.15 8.28 -4.09
CA TYR A 16 -0.56 9.13 -2.95
C TYR A 16 0.10 10.52 -3.04
N LEU A 17 1.37 10.55 -3.38
CA LEU A 17 2.07 11.82 -3.62
C LEU A 17 1.52 12.52 -4.87
N ASP A 18 1.42 11.80 -5.99
CA ASP A 18 0.97 12.34 -7.29
C ASP A 18 -0.42 12.97 -7.21
N THR A 19 -1.36 12.33 -6.52
CA THR A 19 -2.72 12.87 -6.36
C THR A 19 -2.73 14.16 -5.55
N ASN A 20 -1.82 14.32 -4.59
CA ASN A 20 -1.69 15.55 -3.83
C ASN A 20 -0.93 16.64 -4.59
N VAL A 21 0.04 16.28 -5.44
CA VAL A 21 0.67 17.21 -6.41
C VAL A 21 -0.40 17.78 -7.35
N MET A 22 -1.21 16.92 -7.97
CA MET A 22 -2.31 17.33 -8.84
C MET A 22 -3.37 18.19 -8.11
N ALA A 23 -3.53 18.01 -6.82
CA ALA A 23 -4.45 18.79 -6.00
C ALA A 23 -3.84 20.07 -5.42
N GLY A 24 -2.56 20.36 -5.70
CA GLY A 24 -1.88 21.57 -5.25
C GLY A 24 -1.59 21.62 -3.74
N ARG A 25 -1.43 20.46 -3.07
CA ARG A 25 -1.24 20.36 -1.60
C ARG A 25 0.18 20.10 -1.15
N THR A 26 1.12 20.00 -2.07
CA THR A 26 2.46 19.50 -1.76
C THR A 26 3.49 20.60 -1.49
N GLY A 27 3.16 21.85 -1.75
CA GLY A 27 4.15 22.93 -1.70
C GLY A 27 5.16 22.79 -2.83
N THR A 28 6.42 23.15 -2.58
CA THR A 28 7.50 23.22 -3.57
C THR A 28 8.37 21.98 -3.54
N LEU A 29 8.69 21.46 -4.74
CA LEU A 29 9.65 20.36 -4.89
C LEU A 29 11.07 20.84 -4.52
N GLN A 30 11.75 20.06 -3.71
CA GLN A 30 13.12 20.32 -3.26
C GLN A 30 14.13 19.50 -4.09
N PRO A 31 15.45 19.87 -4.07
CA PRO A 31 16.49 19.14 -4.80
C PRO A 31 16.65 17.67 -4.39
N ASP A 32 16.24 17.30 -3.18
CA ASP A 32 16.26 15.93 -2.66
C ASP A 32 15.06 15.09 -3.09
N GLY A 33 14.19 15.63 -3.96
CA GLY A 33 12.98 14.96 -4.47
C GLY A 33 11.78 15.01 -3.52
N ARG A 34 11.86 15.69 -2.39
CA ARG A 34 10.78 15.85 -1.42
C ARG A 34 10.03 17.17 -1.62
N TYR A 35 8.77 17.19 -1.21
CA TYR A 35 7.94 18.39 -1.24
C TYR A 35 7.82 19.01 0.14
N THR A 36 7.89 20.34 0.23
CA THR A 36 7.87 21.09 1.50
C THR A 36 6.58 20.96 2.30
N GLY A 37 5.46 20.70 1.63
CA GLY A 37 4.13 20.55 2.26
C GLY A 37 3.76 19.11 2.62
N VAL A 38 4.70 18.16 2.50
CA VAL A 38 4.51 16.74 2.78
C VAL A 38 5.36 16.31 3.95
N THR A 39 4.76 15.65 4.93
CA THR A 39 5.46 14.95 6.01
C THR A 39 5.74 13.52 5.55
N TYR A 40 7.00 13.20 5.34
CA TYR A 40 7.45 11.86 5.01
C TYR A 40 7.74 11.08 6.29
N LEU A 41 7.20 9.88 6.39
CA LEU A 41 7.30 8.99 7.54
C LEU A 41 8.20 7.81 7.15
N PRO A 42 9.48 7.80 7.54
CA PRO A 42 10.41 6.74 7.16
C PRO A 42 9.93 5.36 7.58
N CYS A 43 9.98 4.40 6.66
CA CYS A 43 9.66 3.00 6.86
C CYS A 43 10.80 2.15 6.29
N ASN A 44 11.70 1.72 7.14
CA ASN A 44 12.90 0.95 6.78
C ASN A 44 13.09 -0.27 7.70
N ALA A 45 14.14 -1.03 7.47
CA ALA A 45 14.43 -2.21 8.28
C ALA A 45 14.76 -1.88 9.74
N GLU A 46 15.26 -0.68 10.05
CA GLU A 46 15.64 -0.26 11.41
C GLU A 46 14.41 -0.06 12.30
N ASN A 47 13.30 0.44 11.72
CA ASN A 47 12.04 0.59 12.45
C ASN A 47 11.02 -0.52 12.14
N ASN A 48 11.48 -1.65 11.58
CA ASN A 48 10.63 -2.76 11.16
C ASN A 48 9.48 -2.33 10.23
N PHE A 49 9.71 -1.33 9.38
CA PHE A 49 8.72 -0.76 8.47
C PHE A 49 7.46 -0.22 9.18
N CYS A 50 7.56 0.09 10.47
CA CYS A 50 6.51 0.72 11.24
C CYS A 50 6.81 2.22 11.37
N PRO A 51 6.06 3.10 10.70
CA PRO A 51 6.32 4.53 10.76
C PRO A 51 6.00 5.09 12.14
N GLU A 52 6.82 6.03 12.59
CA GLU A 52 6.53 6.82 13.79
C GLU A 52 5.43 7.85 13.52
N LEU A 53 4.74 8.26 14.59
CA LEU A 53 3.73 9.31 14.49
C LEU A 53 4.38 10.65 14.11
N PRO A 54 3.71 11.50 13.31
CA PRO A 54 4.25 12.81 12.96
C PRO A 54 4.48 13.68 14.20
N GLU A 55 5.61 14.35 14.28
CA GLU A 55 5.89 15.32 15.36
C GLU A 55 4.96 16.53 15.33
N LYS A 56 4.52 16.92 14.14
CA LYS A 56 3.60 18.04 13.92
C LYS A 56 2.24 17.53 13.49
N ARG A 57 1.21 18.27 13.86
CA ARG A 57 -0.15 17.98 13.40
C ARG A 57 -0.22 17.95 11.85
N VAL A 58 -0.86 16.93 11.33
CA VAL A 58 -1.18 16.79 9.90
C VAL A 58 -2.68 16.60 9.72
N ASP A 59 -3.24 17.04 8.60
CA ASP A 59 -4.68 16.91 8.33
C ASP A 59 -5.06 15.56 7.75
N LEU A 60 -4.22 15.03 6.84
CA LEU A 60 -4.46 13.78 6.13
C LEU A 60 -3.28 12.84 6.33
N ILE A 61 -3.57 11.59 6.65
CA ILE A 61 -2.57 10.53 6.86
C ILE A 61 -2.89 9.39 5.89
N TYR A 62 -1.95 9.06 5.02
CA TYR A 62 -2.06 7.90 4.13
C TYR A 62 -1.40 6.69 4.77
N LEU A 63 -2.15 5.63 4.98
CA LEU A 63 -1.64 4.33 5.44
C LEU A 63 -2.08 3.25 4.46
N CYS A 64 -1.14 2.47 3.95
CA CYS A 64 -1.41 1.28 3.14
C CYS A 64 -1.07 0.04 3.96
N CYS A 65 -2.07 -0.80 4.22
CA CYS A 65 -1.85 -2.00 5.01
C CYS A 65 -2.71 -3.16 4.49
N PRO A 66 -2.07 -4.23 3.99
CA PRO A 66 -0.63 -4.44 3.76
C PRO A 66 0.00 -3.41 2.82
N ASN A 67 1.27 -3.04 3.06
CA ASN A 67 1.90 -1.94 2.34
C ASN A 67 2.42 -2.34 0.94
N ASN A 68 2.26 -1.46 0.00
CA ASN A 68 2.97 -1.42 -1.26
C ASN A 68 3.97 -0.26 -1.18
N PRO A 69 5.31 -0.48 -1.23
CA PRO A 69 6.01 -1.62 -1.83
C PRO A 69 6.49 -2.72 -0.85
N THR A 70 6.53 -2.47 0.46
CA THR A 70 7.29 -3.28 1.42
C THR A 70 6.67 -4.65 1.70
N GLY A 71 5.38 -4.83 1.43
CA GLY A 71 4.64 -6.05 1.75
C GLY A 71 4.45 -6.28 3.26
N THR A 72 4.76 -5.29 4.09
CA THR A 72 4.64 -5.35 5.55
C THR A 72 3.26 -4.91 6.02
N THR A 73 2.94 -5.22 7.27
CA THR A 73 1.65 -4.91 7.91
C THR A 73 1.86 -4.17 9.22
N LEU A 74 0.81 -3.51 9.68
CA LEU A 74 0.75 -2.92 11.02
C LEU A 74 -0.11 -3.80 11.92
N THR A 75 0.34 -3.99 13.16
CA THR A 75 -0.42 -4.71 14.18
C THR A 75 -1.63 -3.89 14.65
N ARG A 76 -2.55 -4.55 15.36
CA ARG A 76 -3.70 -3.88 15.99
C ARG A 76 -3.29 -2.74 16.91
N GLU A 77 -2.23 -2.93 17.70
CA GLU A 77 -1.71 -1.91 18.61
C GLU A 77 -1.09 -0.73 17.86
N GLN A 78 -0.35 -1.00 16.78
CA GLN A 78 0.22 0.06 15.94
C GLN A 78 -0.87 0.88 15.25
N LEU A 79 -1.89 0.22 14.69
CA LEU A 79 -3.03 0.93 14.08
C LEU A 79 -3.84 1.71 15.13
N LYS A 80 -3.93 1.21 16.37
CA LYS A 80 -4.59 1.94 17.46
C LYS A 80 -3.91 3.27 17.75
N LYS A 81 -2.57 3.31 17.78
CA LYS A 81 -1.80 4.56 17.95
C LYS A 81 -2.14 5.59 16.87
N TRP A 82 -2.27 5.15 15.63
CA TRP A 82 -2.65 6.01 14.50
C TRP A 82 -4.07 6.55 14.63
N VAL A 83 -5.02 5.71 15.06
CA VAL A 83 -6.40 6.13 15.29
C VAL A 83 -6.47 7.12 16.45
N ASP A 84 -5.76 6.88 17.56
CA ASP A 84 -5.72 7.80 18.69
C ASP A 84 -5.11 9.15 18.28
N TYR A 85 -3.96 9.13 17.60
CA TYR A 85 -3.36 10.35 17.05
C TYR A 85 -4.35 11.12 16.16
N ALA A 86 -5.08 10.45 15.28
CA ALA A 86 -6.01 11.09 14.36
C ALA A 86 -7.17 11.74 15.11
N LEU A 87 -7.70 11.09 16.16
CA LEU A 87 -8.77 11.63 16.99
C LEU A 87 -8.30 12.85 17.81
N GLU A 88 -7.12 12.77 18.41
CA GLU A 88 -6.53 13.84 19.21
C GLU A 88 -6.18 15.08 18.37
N ASN A 89 -5.73 14.87 17.14
CA ASN A 89 -5.27 15.94 16.24
C ASN A 89 -6.33 16.39 15.22
N ASP A 90 -7.54 15.84 15.27
CA ASP A 90 -8.59 16.13 14.28
C ASP A 90 -8.12 15.85 12.84
N SER A 91 -7.38 14.76 12.68
CA SER A 91 -6.82 14.29 11.40
C SER A 91 -7.72 13.24 10.78
N ILE A 92 -7.56 12.98 9.48
CA ILE A 92 -8.28 11.93 8.77
C ILE A 92 -7.28 10.92 8.21
N ILE A 93 -7.49 9.64 8.56
CA ILE A 93 -6.74 8.53 8.00
C ILE A 93 -7.37 8.11 6.67
N LEU A 94 -6.58 8.09 5.61
CA LEU A 94 -6.91 7.48 4.33
C LEU A 94 -6.25 6.10 4.30
N PHE A 95 -7.02 5.08 4.64
CA PHE A 95 -6.55 3.72 4.82
C PHE A 95 -6.74 2.89 3.54
N ASP A 96 -5.64 2.58 2.86
CA ASP A 96 -5.66 1.74 1.67
C ASP A 96 -5.53 0.27 2.06
N ALA A 97 -6.63 -0.48 1.92
CA ALA A 97 -6.74 -1.90 2.21
C ALA A 97 -6.83 -2.75 0.93
N ALA A 98 -6.18 -2.32 -0.17
CA ALA A 98 -6.24 -3.03 -1.46
C ALA A 98 -5.72 -4.47 -1.40
N TYR A 99 -4.88 -4.78 -0.43
CA TYR A 99 -4.27 -6.11 -0.24
C TYR A 99 -4.82 -6.89 0.95
N ASN A 100 -5.88 -6.44 1.58
CA ASN A 100 -6.43 -7.05 2.79
C ASN A 100 -6.78 -8.54 2.66
N ALA A 101 -7.13 -8.98 1.46
CA ALA A 101 -7.44 -10.38 1.17
C ALA A 101 -6.21 -11.31 1.25
N TYR A 102 -5.01 -10.76 1.21
CA TYR A 102 -3.74 -11.49 1.33
C TYR A 102 -3.27 -11.71 2.77
N ILE A 103 -3.94 -11.09 3.74
CA ILE A 103 -3.58 -11.24 5.16
C ILE A 103 -3.88 -12.67 5.59
N THR A 104 -2.84 -13.36 6.08
CA THR A 104 -2.91 -14.74 6.58
C THR A 104 -2.85 -14.83 8.08
N GLU A 105 -2.24 -13.85 8.76
CA GLU A 105 -2.09 -13.80 10.21
C GLU A 105 -3.34 -13.23 10.88
N ASP A 106 -3.79 -13.89 11.95
CA ASP A 106 -5.06 -13.55 12.62
C ASP A 106 -5.00 -12.27 13.45
N ASP A 107 -3.82 -11.88 13.91
CA ASP A 107 -3.58 -10.67 14.71
C ASP A 107 -3.45 -9.40 13.85
N VAL A 108 -3.33 -9.54 12.53
CA VAL A 108 -3.30 -8.43 11.59
C VAL A 108 -4.71 -8.02 11.18
N PRO A 109 -5.13 -6.78 11.49
CA PRO A 109 -6.47 -6.31 11.11
C PRO A 109 -6.67 -6.28 9.59
N ARG A 110 -7.80 -6.79 9.12
CA ARG A 110 -8.20 -6.74 7.71
C ARG A 110 -8.94 -5.45 7.35
N SER A 111 -9.29 -4.66 8.36
CA SER A 111 -9.97 -3.37 8.21
C SER A 111 -9.55 -2.43 9.32
N ILE A 112 -9.36 -1.14 8.99
CA ILE A 112 -9.13 -0.12 10.01
C ILE A 112 -10.31 -0.02 10.99
N PHE A 113 -11.51 -0.39 10.56
CA PHE A 113 -12.72 -0.34 11.38
C PHE A 113 -12.80 -1.44 12.45
N GLU A 114 -11.85 -2.36 12.50
CA GLU A 114 -11.64 -3.25 13.63
C GLU A 114 -10.98 -2.53 14.82
N ILE A 115 -10.46 -1.32 14.61
CA ILE A 115 -9.83 -0.49 15.64
C ILE A 115 -10.87 0.44 16.24
N PRO A 116 -11.07 0.42 17.56
CA PRO A 116 -12.00 1.33 18.25
C PRO A 116 -11.67 2.80 17.95
N GLY A 117 -12.70 3.59 17.59
CA GLY A 117 -12.57 5.00 17.24
C GLY A 117 -12.33 5.26 15.74
N ALA A 118 -11.92 4.29 14.95
CA ALA A 118 -11.60 4.50 13.54
C ALA A 118 -12.79 5.01 12.70
N LYS A 119 -14.03 4.65 13.06
CA LYS A 119 -15.24 5.13 12.34
C LYS A 119 -15.45 6.64 12.44
N GLU A 120 -14.74 7.33 13.31
CA GLU A 120 -14.84 8.78 13.50
C GLU A 120 -13.76 9.54 12.73
N CYS A 121 -12.65 8.88 12.37
CA CYS A 121 -11.48 9.53 11.76
C CYS A 121 -10.89 8.83 10.53
N ALA A 122 -11.44 7.70 10.07
CA ALA A 122 -10.85 6.96 8.95
C ALA A 122 -11.81 6.81 7.76
N ILE A 123 -11.22 6.79 6.56
CA ILE A 123 -11.84 6.45 5.29
C ILE A 123 -11.07 5.25 4.74
N GLU A 124 -11.77 4.15 4.45
CA GLU A 124 -11.13 2.94 3.95
C GLU A 124 -11.35 2.75 2.45
N PHE A 125 -10.27 2.41 1.73
CA PHE A 125 -10.29 2.15 0.31
C PHE A 125 -10.10 0.66 0.05
N ARG A 126 -10.96 0.09 -0.76
CA ARG A 126 -10.98 -1.33 -1.16
C ARG A 126 -10.86 -1.48 -2.66
N SER A 127 -10.18 -2.53 -3.11
CA SER A 127 -9.99 -2.79 -4.53
C SER A 127 -10.23 -4.26 -4.87
N PHE A 128 -11.00 -4.51 -5.92
CA PHE A 128 -11.11 -5.85 -6.51
C PHE A 128 -9.94 -6.17 -7.45
N SER A 129 -9.10 -5.19 -7.79
CA SER A 129 -7.96 -5.39 -8.68
C SER A 129 -7.02 -6.50 -8.23
N LYS A 130 -6.76 -6.57 -6.91
CA LYS A 130 -5.85 -7.57 -6.32
C LYS A 130 -6.59 -8.72 -5.68
N THR A 131 -7.77 -8.45 -5.11
CA THR A 131 -8.59 -9.46 -4.44
C THR A 131 -9.14 -10.50 -5.43
N ALA A 132 -9.57 -10.07 -6.61
CA ALA A 132 -10.27 -10.93 -7.56
C ALA A 132 -9.78 -10.79 -9.03
N GLY A 133 -8.60 -10.22 -9.25
CA GLY A 133 -8.03 -10.06 -10.59
C GLY A 133 -8.72 -8.99 -11.46
N PHE A 134 -9.47 -8.06 -10.88
CA PHE A 134 -10.25 -7.05 -11.60
C PHE A 134 -9.42 -5.84 -12.06
N THR A 135 -8.12 -5.97 -12.22
CA THR A 135 -7.24 -4.86 -12.60
C THR A 135 -7.70 -4.18 -13.90
N GLY A 136 -8.07 -4.95 -14.91
CA GLY A 136 -8.53 -4.44 -16.20
C GLY A 136 -9.98 -3.93 -16.21
N THR A 137 -10.81 -4.39 -15.28
CA THR A 137 -12.24 -4.01 -15.20
C THR A 137 -12.52 -2.80 -14.34
N ARG A 138 -11.52 -2.30 -13.61
CA ARG A 138 -11.54 -1.05 -12.84
C ARG A 138 -12.66 -0.99 -11.79
N CYS A 139 -12.63 -1.88 -10.79
CA CYS A 139 -13.59 -1.90 -9.70
C CYS A 139 -12.93 -1.77 -8.34
N GLY A 140 -13.47 -0.89 -7.52
CA GLY A 140 -13.12 -0.68 -6.13
C GLY A 140 -14.24 0.06 -5.41
N TYR A 141 -14.14 0.21 -4.11
CA TYR A 141 -15.11 0.96 -3.32
C TYR A 141 -14.44 1.66 -2.14
N ILE A 142 -15.15 2.66 -1.62
CA ILE A 142 -14.75 3.45 -0.46
C ILE A 142 -15.77 3.25 0.64
N VAL A 143 -15.29 3.01 1.84
CA VAL A 143 -16.10 3.01 3.06
C VAL A 143 -15.84 4.31 3.80
N LEU A 144 -16.79 5.24 3.71
CA LEU A 144 -16.78 6.52 4.40
C LEU A 144 -17.92 6.55 5.43
N PRO A 145 -17.63 6.33 6.71
CA PRO A 145 -18.63 6.40 7.77
C PRO A 145 -19.32 7.78 7.85
N LYS A 146 -20.59 7.79 8.19
CA LYS A 146 -21.37 9.03 8.33
C LYS A 146 -20.91 9.89 9.52
N THR A 147 -20.16 9.29 10.43
CA THR A 147 -19.59 9.94 11.62
C THR A 147 -18.34 10.76 11.32
N VAL A 148 -17.65 10.48 10.19
CA VAL A 148 -16.44 11.22 9.83
C VAL A 148 -16.81 12.66 9.45
N THR A 149 -16.18 13.61 10.13
CA THR A 149 -16.39 15.05 9.91
C THR A 149 -15.09 15.74 9.58
N GLY A 150 -15.17 16.88 8.91
CA GLY A 150 -14.06 17.81 8.71
C GLY A 150 -14.46 19.22 9.14
N LYS A 151 -13.48 20.10 9.31
CA LYS A 151 -13.73 21.53 9.60
C LYS A 151 -13.79 22.33 8.32
N THR A 152 -14.73 23.25 8.22
CA THR A 152 -14.76 24.30 7.19
C THR A 152 -13.72 25.38 7.51
N ALA A 153 -13.49 26.31 6.60
CA ALA A 153 -12.60 27.46 6.84
C ALA A 153 -13.04 28.30 8.07
N GLU A 154 -14.35 28.33 8.34
CA GLU A 154 -14.94 29.04 9.48
C GLU A 154 -14.91 28.19 10.77
N GLY A 155 -14.25 27.02 10.74
CA GLY A 155 -14.13 26.13 11.90
C GLY A 155 -15.37 25.27 12.21
N LYS A 156 -16.44 25.34 11.40
CA LYS A 156 -17.66 24.55 11.58
C LYS A 156 -17.43 23.10 11.16
N ARG A 157 -17.86 22.14 11.99
CA ARG A 157 -17.84 20.71 11.61
C ARG A 157 -18.90 20.38 10.58
N GLN A 158 -18.51 19.60 9.58
CA GLN A 158 -19.39 19.13 8.52
C GLN A 158 -19.11 17.65 8.24
N ALA A 159 -20.17 16.86 8.10
CA ALA A 159 -20.06 15.46 7.72
C ALA A 159 -19.49 15.31 6.28
N LEU A 160 -18.50 14.44 6.12
CA LEU A 160 -17.84 14.24 4.82
C LEU A 160 -18.64 13.30 3.91
N ASN A 161 -19.39 12.36 4.46
CA ASN A 161 -20.13 11.37 3.67
C ASN A 161 -21.11 12.01 2.65
N PRO A 162 -21.98 13.00 3.01
CA PRO A 162 -22.85 13.66 2.04
C PRO A 162 -22.08 14.41 0.95
N LEU A 163 -20.95 15.04 1.31
CA LEU A 163 -20.09 15.75 0.36
C LEU A 163 -19.46 14.79 -0.65
N TRP A 164 -18.93 13.66 -0.15
CA TRP A 164 -18.37 12.62 -1.00
C TRP A 164 -19.43 12.03 -1.92
N ASN A 165 -20.62 11.69 -1.39
CA ASN A 165 -21.70 11.15 -2.20
C ASN A 165 -22.10 12.11 -3.33
N ARG A 166 -22.24 13.40 -3.03
CA ARG A 166 -22.54 14.41 -4.05
C ARG A 166 -21.44 14.52 -5.10
N ARG A 167 -20.15 14.53 -4.67
CA ARG A 167 -19.02 14.57 -5.58
C ARG A 167 -18.98 13.33 -6.47
N HIS A 168 -19.10 12.14 -5.88
CA HIS A 168 -19.04 10.87 -6.59
C HIS A 168 -20.13 10.77 -7.66
N THR A 169 -21.38 11.01 -7.30
CA THR A 169 -22.54 10.94 -8.20
C THR A 169 -22.54 12.01 -9.28
N THR A 170 -21.79 13.12 -9.09
CA THR A 170 -21.68 14.17 -10.09
C THR A 170 -20.51 13.95 -11.06
N LYS A 171 -19.38 13.43 -10.55
CA LYS A 171 -18.13 13.32 -11.33
C LYS A 171 -17.97 11.99 -12.05
N PHE A 172 -18.53 10.90 -11.52
CA PHE A 172 -18.22 9.55 -12.00
C PHE A 172 -19.44 8.63 -12.14
N ASN A 173 -20.42 8.71 -11.25
CA ASN A 173 -21.60 7.84 -11.12
C ASN A 173 -21.31 6.37 -10.73
N GLY A 174 -20.11 5.89 -10.88
CA GLY A 174 -19.70 4.53 -10.49
C GLY A 174 -19.19 3.68 -11.65
N THR A 175 -18.68 2.52 -11.29
CA THR A 175 -18.21 1.50 -12.24
C THR A 175 -19.37 0.94 -13.07
N ALA A 176 -19.09 0.48 -14.29
CA ALA A 176 -20.10 -0.12 -15.17
C ALA A 176 -20.89 -1.23 -14.46
N TYR A 177 -22.21 -1.27 -14.66
CA TYR A 177 -23.13 -2.18 -13.94
C TYR A 177 -22.73 -3.65 -14.05
N ILE A 178 -22.32 -4.10 -15.22
CA ILE A 178 -21.88 -5.50 -15.43
C ILE A 178 -20.66 -5.85 -14.57
N VAL A 179 -19.75 -4.90 -14.37
CA VAL A 179 -18.58 -5.06 -13.49
C VAL A 179 -18.99 -5.09 -12.02
N GLN A 180 -19.99 -4.29 -11.62
CA GLN A 180 -20.54 -4.32 -10.26
C GLN A 180 -21.18 -5.68 -9.97
N ARG A 181 -21.93 -6.28 -10.93
CA ARG A 181 -22.49 -7.62 -10.80
C ARG A 181 -21.41 -8.70 -10.67
N GLY A 182 -20.32 -8.58 -11.43
CA GLY A 182 -19.14 -9.43 -11.26
C GLY A 182 -18.50 -9.29 -9.88
N ALA A 183 -18.38 -8.05 -9.38
CA ALA A 183 -17.85 -7.78 -8.05
C ALA A 183 -18.74 -8.33 -6.93
N GLU A 184 -20.07 -8.28 -7.10
CA GLU A 184 -21.03 -8.90 -6.17
C GLU A 184 -20.82 -10.42 -6.09
N ALA A 185 -20.59 -11.09 -7.23
CA ALA A 185 -20.35 -12.53 -7.29
C ALA A 185 -19.11 -12.96 -6.49
N VAL A 186 -18.11 -12.08 -6.32
CA VAL A 186 -16.93 -12.33 -5.47
C VAL A 186 -17.31 -12.66 -4.02
N PHE A 187 -18.43 -12.14 -3.52
CA PHE A 187 -18.90 -12.37 -2.16
C PHE A 187 -19.79 -13.63 -2.01
N SER A 188 -20.12 -14.30 -3.09
CA SER A 188 -20.80 -15.62 -3.00
C SER A 188 -19.87 -16.68 -2.40
N PRO A 189 -20.40 -17.78 -1.84
CA PRO A 189 -19.58 -18.88 -1.35
C PRO A 189 -18.58 -19.40 -2.40
N GLU A 190 -19.01 -19.55 -3.64
CA GLU A 190 -18.18 -19.98 -4.76
C GLU A 190 -17.10 -18.93 -5.08
N GLY A 191 -17.47 -17.64 -5.17
CA GLY A 191 -16.53 -16.54 -5.42
C GLY A 191 -15.46 -16.44 -4.33
N GLN A 192 -15.85 -16.59 -3.06
CA GLN A 192 -14.90 -16.61 -1.95
C GLN A 192 -13.92 -17.78 -2.01
N GLN A 193 -14.39 -18.96 -2.43
CA GLN A 193 -13.51 -20.12 -2.62
C GLN A 193 -12.51 -19.89 -3.76
N GLN A 194 -12.96 -19.38 -4.90
CA GLN A 194 -12.08 -19.04 -6.04
C GLN A 194 -11.05 -17.98 -5.69
N VAL A 195 -11.45 -16.95 -4.92
CA VAL A 195 -10.53 -15.92 -4.41
C VAL A 195 -9.47 -16.53 -3.50
N LYS A 196 -9.87 -17.41 -2.57
CA LYS A 196 -8.95 -18.10 -1.67
C LYS A 196 -7.92 -18.95 -2.43
N GLU A 197 -8.35 -19.68 -3.44
CA GLU A 197 -7.46 -20.50 -4.28
C GLU A 197 -6.46 -19.64 -5.06
N MET A 198 -6.93 -18.56 -5.69
CA MET A 198 -6.08 -17.63 -6.43
C MET A 198 -5.05 -16.93 -5.52
N ILE A 199 -5.48 -16.46 -4.35
CA ILE A 199 -4.58 -15.84 -3.38
C ILE A 199 -3.57 -16.86 -2.86
N GLY A 200 -4.00 -18.07 -2.53
CA GLY A 200 -3.11 -19.16 -2.11
C GLY A 200 -2.04 -19.46 -3.17
N TYR A 201 -2.41 -19.43 -4.44
CA TYR A 201 -1.45 -19.58 -5.54
C TYR A 201 -0.38 -18.48 -5.53
N TYR A 202 -0.78 -17.20 -5.40
CA TYR A 202 0.17 -16.09 -5.37
C TYR A 202 1.00 -16.06 -4.08
N MET A 203 0.42 -16.41 -2.94
CA MET A 203 1.16 -16.44 -1.68
C MET A 203 2.20 -17.57 -1.65
N GLU A 204 1.93 -18.69 -2.30
CA GLU A 204 2.94 -19.73 -2.49
C GLU A 204 4.10 -19.23 -3.40
N ASN A 205 3.81 -18.47 -4.47
CA ASN A 205 4.83 -17.81 -5.25
C ASN A 205 5.68 -16.84 -4.39
N ALA A 206 5.02 -16.08 -3.52
CA ALA A 206 5.71 -15.16 -2.62
C ALA A 206 6.65 -15.90 -1.66
N ARG A 207 6.23 -17.04 -1.13
CA ARG A 207 7.05 -17.92 -0.30
C ARG A 207 8.29 -18.42 -1.05
N ILE A 208 8.10 -18.93 -2.28
CA ILE A 208 9.19 -19.41 -3.14
C ILE A 208 10.23 -18.31 -3.39
N ILE A 209 9.79 -17.11 -3.73
CA ILE A 209 10.70 -15.97 -3.97
C ILE A 209 11.44 -15.61 -2.69
N ARG A 210 10.73 -15.42 -1.59
CA ARG A 210 11.31 -15.03 -0.30
C ARG A 210 12.35 -16.04 0.19
N GLU A 211 12.00 -17.32 0.24
CA GLU A 211 12.89 -18.39 0.69
C GLU A 211 14.09 -18.56 -0.25
N GLY A 212 13.88 -18.41 -1.55
CA GLY A 212 14.95 -18.46 -2.55
C GLY A 212 15.97 -17.36 -2.37
N LEU A 213 15.55 -16.14 -2.08
CA LEU A 213 16.43 -14.99 -1.79
C LEU A 213 17.17 -15.19 -0.46
N GLN A 214 16.47 -15.62 0.58
CA GLN A 214 17.05 -15.86 1.89
C GLN A 214 18.12 -16.97 1.86
N ALA A 215 17.92 -18.00 1.04
CA ALA A 215 18.87 -19.10 0.88
C ALA A 215 20.23 -18.66 0.31
N ILE A 216 20.31 -17.52 -0.35
CA ILE A 216 21.57 -16.91 -0.85
C ILE A 216 22.01 -15.70 -0.05
N GLY A 217 21.45 -15.51 1.17
CA GLY A 217 21.85 -14.45 2.10
C GLY A 217 21.24 -13.08 1.83
N VAL A 218 20.32 -12.94 0.87
CA VAL A 218 19.63 -11.67 0.61
C VAL A 218 18.57 -11.41 1.67
N LYS A 219 18.61 -10.23 2.28
CA LYS A 219 17.57 -9.81 3.22
C LYS A 219 16.29 -9.47 2.47
N ALA A 220 15.23 -10.22 2.76
CA ALA A 220 13.93 -10.06 2.12
C ALA A 220 12.83 -9.91 3.17
N PHE A 221 11.96 -8.93 2.97
CA PHE A 221 10.82 -8.57 3.82
C PHE A 221 9.51 -8.74 3.03
N GLY A 222 8.39 -8.74 3.73
CA GLY A 222 7.08 -8.95 3.10
C GLY A 222 6.86 -10.39 2.61
N GLY A 223 5.93 -10.58 1.68
CA GLY A 223 5.61 -11.89 1.12
C GLY A 223 4.94 -12.85 2.12
N VAL A 224 4.36 -12.35 3.22
CA VAL A 224 3.60 -13.11 4.22
C VAL A 224 2.12 -12.73 4.18
N ASN A 225 1.82 -11.44 4.26
CA ASN A 225 0.48 -10.89 4.21
C ASN A 225 0.23 -10.05 2.95
N ALA A 226 1.12 -10.13 1.97
CA ALA A 226 1.05 -9.36 0.73
C ALA A 226 1.79 -10.06 -0.40
N PRO A 227 1.45 -9.78 -1.66
CA PRO A 227 2.11 -10.36 -2.83
C PRO A 227 3.44 -9.67 -3.16
N TYR A 228 3.96 -8.82 -2.31
CA TYR A 228 5.20 -8.07 -2.52
C TYR A 228 6.31 -8.58 -1.63
N ILE A 229 7.47 -8.76 -2.24
CA ILE A 229 8.73 -9.06 -1.59
C ILE A 229 9.63 -7.83 -1.75
N TRP A 230 10.04 -7.26 -0.64
CA TRP A 230 10.91 -6.12 -0.55
C TRP A 230 12.28 -6.58 -0.11
N LEU A 231 13.25 -6.56 -1.00
CA LEU A 231 14.60 -7.02 -0.71
C LEU A 231 15.55 -5.83 -0.55
N GLN A 232 16.50 -5.95 0.35
CA GLN A 232 17.63 -5.03 0.43
C GLN A 232 18.63 -5.39 -0.67
N THR A 233 19.07 -4.39 -1.43
CA THR A 233 20.09 -4.61 -2.46
C THR A 233 21.42 -5.01 -1.81
N PRO A 234 22.17 -5.93 -2.41
CA PRO A 234 23.47 -6.32 -1.89
C PRO A 234 24.46 -5.15 -1.86
N ASP A 235 25.31 -5.11 -0.81
CA ASP A 235 26.35 -4.10 -0.63
C ASP A 235 25.87 -2.63 -0.75
N ASN A 236 24.59 -2.40 -0.42
CA ASN A 236 23.91 -1.11 -0.62
C ASN A 236 23.99 -0.59 -2.07
N MET A 237 24.02 -1.49 -3.04
CA MET A 237 23.99 -1.14 -4.46
C MET A 237 22.79 -0.24 -4.76
N PRO A 238 22.96 0.85 -5.53
CA PRO A 238 21.85 1.68 -5.97
C PRO A 238 20.74 0.86 -6.64
N SER A 239 19.50 1.18 -6.38
CA SER A 239 18.36 0.35 -6.80
C SER A 239 18.22 0.23 -8.32
N TRP A 240 18.65 1.25 -9.08
CA TRP A 240 18.70 1.19 -10.54
C TRP A 240 19.87 0.34 -11.07
N ASP A 241 21.02 0.38 -10.43
CA ASP A 241 22.17 -0.47 -10.79
C ASP A 241 21.81 -1.95 -10.54
N PHE A 242 21.07 -2.20 -9.47
CA PHE A 242 20.54 -3.53 -9.18
C PHE A 242 19.49 -3.99 -10.20
N PHE A 243 18.66 -3.07 -10.71
CA PHE A 243 17.74 -3.34 -11.81
C PHE A 243 18.49 -3.80 -13.06
N ASP A 244 19.52 -3.04 -13.47
CA ASP A 244 20.33 -3.37 -14.65
C ASP A 244 21.03 -4.71 -14.46
N LYS A 245 21.56 -4.98 -13.27
CA LYS A 245 22.18 -6.26 -12.93
C LYS A 245 21.19 -7.43 -13.05
N LEU A 246 19.99 -7.32 -12.46
CA LEU A 246 18.95 -8.35 -12.56
C LEU A 246 18.53 -8.59 -14.02
N LEU A 247 18.36 -7.52 -14.78
CA LEU A 247 17.95 -7.60 -16.18
C LEU A 247 19.03 -8.29 -17.03
N ASN A 248 20.29 -7.87 -16.92
CA ASN A 248 21.37 -8.34 -17.79
C ASN A 248 21.91 -9.73 -17.39
N ASP A 249 22.06 -10.00 -16.08
CA ASP A 249 22.69 -11.24 -15.61
C ASP A 249 21.70 -12.41 -15.55
N VAL A 250 20.43 -12.12 -15.18
CA VAL A 250 19.43 -13.18 -14.90
C VAL A 250 18.10 -13.02 -15.62
N HIS A 251 17.95 -11.98 -16.45
CA HIS A 251 16.76 -11.69 -17.26
C HIS A 251 15.47 -11.60 -16.42
N ILE A 252 15.56 -10.86 -15.31
CA ILE A 252 14.44 -10.62 -14.39
C ILE A 252 14.16 -9.13 -14.31
N VAL A 253 12.90 -8.77 -14.39
CA VAL A 253 12.40 -7.40 -14.25
C VAL A 253 11.64 -7.28 -12.94
N GLY A 254 12.01 -6.30 -12.14
CA GLY A 254 11.30 -5.91 -10.93
C GLY A 254 11.20 -4.39 -10.85
N THR A 255 11.03 -3.84 -9.66
CA THR A 255 10.88 -2.39 -9.50
C THR A 255 11.94 -1.84 -8.56
N PRO A 256 12.80 -0.90 -9.02
CA PRO A 256 13.75 -0.21 -8.16
C PRO A 256 13.07 0.49 -6.99
N GLY A 257 13.66 0.39 -5.82
CA GLY A 257 13.10 0.96 -4.60
C GLY A 257 13.02 2.48 -4.63
N ALA A 258 13.96 3.17 -5.28
CA ALA A 258 13.93 4.61 -5.50
C ALA A 258 12.64 5.11 -6.17
N GLY A 259 11.95 4.25 -6.94
CA GLY A 259 10.65 4.58 -7.55
C GLY A 259 9.50 4.72 -6.55
N PHE A 260 9.71 4.40 -5.27
CA PHE A 260 8.71 4.50 -4.20
C PHE A 260 8.99 5.59 -3.17
N GLY A 261 10.04 6.35 -3.38
CA GLY A 261 10.47 7.42 -2.48
C GLY A 261 11.95 7.28 -2.06
N PRO A 262 12.54 8.34 -1.48
CA PRO A 262 13.95 8.36 -1.10
C PRO A 262 14.37 7.23 -0.15
N CYS A 263 13.51 6.83 0.82
CA CYS A 263 13.81 5.71 1.72
C CYS A 263 13.69 4.33 1.04
N GLY A 264 13.25 4.29 -0.22
CA GLY A 264 13.28 3.09 -1.05
C GLY A 264 14.65 2.83 -1.69
N GLU A 265 15.58 3.80 -1.66
CA GLU A 265 16.93 3.58 -2.19
C GLU A 265 17.66 2.50 -1.38
N GLY A 266 18.43 1.65 -2.07
CA GLY A 266 19.04 0.46 -1.46
C GLY A 266 18.09 -0.72 -1.28
N TYR A 267 16.87 -0.63 -1.85
CA TYR A 267 15.88 -1.70 -1.86
C TYR A 267 15.34 -1.97 -3.28
N PHE A 268 14.67 -3.11 -3.41
CA PHE A 268 14.06 -3.52 -4.68
C PHE A 268 12.79 -4.33 -4.44
N ARG A 269 11.74 -4.12 -5.25
CA ARG A 269 10.50 -4.85 -5.11
C ARG A 269 10.36 -5.94 -6.16
N LEU A 270 10.11 -7.16 -5.71
CA LEU A 270 9.57 -8.25 -6.51
C LEU A 270 8.10 -8.48 -6.20
N THR A 271 7.40 -9.13 -7.12
CA THR A 271 5.97 -9.45 -6.98
C THR A 271 5.70 -10.92 -7.29
N SER A 272 4.74 -11.49 -6.59
CA SER A 272 4.32 -12.88 -6.76
C SER A 272 3.21 -13.10 -7.80
N PHE A 273 2.77 -12.04 -8.48
CA PHE A 273 1.71 -12.09 -9.52
C PHE A 273 2.17 -12.73 -10.83
N GLY A 274 2.83 -13.87 -10.76
CA GLY A 274 3.35 -14.57 -11.92
C GLY A 274 2.87 -16.01 -12.04
N ASN A 275 3.23 -16.64 -13.16
CA ASN A 275 3.11 -18.07 -13.32
C ASN A 275 4.08 -18.78 -12.36
N ARG A 276 3.65 -19.89 -11.74
CA ARG A 276 4.44 -20.66 -10.77
C ARG A 276 5.75 -21.17 -11.35
N GLU A 277 5.70 -21.78 -12.51
CA GLU A 277 6.86 -22.37 -13.17
C GLU A 277 7.90 -21.28 -13.50
N LYS A 278 7.43 -20.14 -14.00
CA LYS A 278 8.30 -18.99 -14.28
C LYS A 278 8.86 -18.35 -13.01
N THR A 279 8.12 -18.40 -11.92
CA THR A 279 8.61 -17.93 -10.61
C THR A 279 9.74 -18.82 -10.10
N ILE A 280 9.59 -20.14 -10.18
CA ILE A 280 10.62 -21.11 -9.81
C ILE A 280 11.86 -20.91 -10.69
N GLU A 281 11.69 -20.87 -12.02
CA GLU A 281 12.77 -20.63 -12.97
C GLU A 281 13.53 -19.32 -12.65
N ALA A 282 12.81 -18.24 -12.33
CA ALA A 282 13.43 -16.96 -11.99
C ALA A 282 14.26 -17.05 -10.70
N VAL A 283 13.74 -17.70 -9.67
CA VAL A 283 14.46 -17.91 -8.40
C VAL A 283 15.71 -18.78 -8.62
N GLU A 284 15.64 -19.82 -9.43
CA GLU A 284 16.79 -20.65 -9.78
C GLU A 284 17.87 -19.84 -10.53
N ARG A 285 17.48 -18.99 -11.47
CA ARG A 285 18.41 -18.09 -12.17
C ARG A 285 19.10 -17.13 -11.22
N ILE A 286 18.35 -16.53 -10.27
CA ILE A 286 18.93 -15.69 -9.23
C ILE A 286 19.96 -16.48 -8.43
N ARG A 287 19.61 -17.66 -7.92
CA ARG A 287 20.48 -18.47 -7.07
C ARG A 287 21.76 -18.93 -7.74
N ASN A 288 21.69 -19.24 -9.03
CA ASN A 288 22.81 -19.84 -9.77
C ASN A 288 23.72 -18.79 -10.42
N ASN A 289 23.18 -17.66 -10.84
CA ASN A 289 23.90 -16.72 -11.71
C ASN A 289 24.08 -15.33 -11.08
N LEU A 290 23.26 -14.93 -10.11
CA LEU A 290 23.42 -13.63 -9.49
C LEU A 290 24.56 -13.72 -8.46
N LYS A 291 25.70 -13.10 -8.80
CA LYS A 291 26.87 -13.00 -7.92
C LYS A 291 26.86 -11.63 -7.26
N PHE A 292 27.05 -11.64 -5.95
CA PHE A 292 27.20 -10.45 -5.13
C PHE A 292 28.65 -10.23 -4.78
#